data_a25ce44d1d468047ec5c607d6b9c1397
#
_entry.id   a25ce44d1d468047ec5c607d6b9c1397
#
_cell.length_a   1.000
_cell.length_b   1.000
_cell.length_c   1.000
_cell.angle_alpha   90.00
_cell.angle_beta   90.00
_cell.angle_gamma   90.00
#
_symmetry.space_group_name_H-M   'P 1'
#
loop_
_entity.id
_entity.type
_entity.pdbx_description
1 polymer ?
#
loop_
_entity_poly.entity_id
_entity_poly.type
_entity_poly.pdbx_seq_one_letter_code
_entity_poly.pdbx_strand_id
1 'polypeptide(L)'
;LGDNIYYGHDLQRLLHNANSQPSGASVFAYHVHDPERYGVVEFDAQHRALSIEEKPKAPKSNYAVTGLYFYDQQVCDIAAHIQPSPRGELEITDVNAVYLQQGQLSVEIMGRGYAWLDTGTHDSLLEAGQFIATLEKRQGLKVACLEEIAYQQGWLSAEQLQRQANALSKSGYGQYLLTLLAQKATQ
;
A
#
# COMPACT_ATOMS: atom_id res chain seq x y z
N LEU A 1 7.43 -3.13 -4.37
CA LEU A 1 6.88 -2.43 -5.52
C LEU A 1 6.71 -0.96 -5.15
N GLY A 2 7.56 -0.09 -5.71
CA GLY A 2 7.57 1.34 -5.41
C GLY A 2 6.62 2.18 -6.28
N ASP A 3 5.80 1.53 -7.05
CA ASP A 3 4.88 2.08 -8.04
C ASP A 3 3.40 2.03 -7.60
N ASN A 4 3.15 1.78 -6.32
CA ASN A 4 1.80 1.72 -5.75
C ASN A 4 1.54 2.90 -4.84
N ILE A 5 0.41 3.58 -5.02
CA ILE A 5 -0.08 4.65 -4.16
C ILE A 5 -1.34 4.17 -3.44
N TYR A 6 -1.35 4.35 -2.13
CA TYR A 6 -2.49 4.04 -1.26
C TYR A 6 -3.01 5.32 -0.62
N TYR A 7 -4.29 5.52 -0.69
CA TYR A 7 -4.96 6.62 0.01
C TYR A 7 -6.30 6.14 0.58
N GLY A 8 -6.57 6.46 1.82
CA GLY A 8 -7.85 6.13 2.43
C GLY A 8 -7.86 6.39 3.93
N HIS A 9 -9.05 6.61 4.44
CA HIS A 9 -9.28 6.69 5.88
C HIS A 9 -8.99 5.33 6.51
N ASP A 10 -8.44 5.31 7.73
CA ASP A 10 -8.11 4.07 8.46
C ASP A 10 -7.02 3.17 7.83
N LEU A 11 -6.24 3.65 6.85
CA LEU A 11 -5.15 2.85 6.30
C LEU A 11 -4.18 2.39 7.42
N GLN A 12 -3.89 3.26 8.40
CA GLN A 12 -3.04 2.91 9.54
C GLN A 12 -3.59 1.72 10.33
N ARG A 13 -4.92 1.60 10.49
CA ARG A 13 -5.55 0.46 11.18
C ARG A 13 -5.34 -0.84 10.40
N LEU A 14 -5.52 -0.83 9.08
CA LEU A 14 -5.24 -2.00 8.24
C LEU A 14 -3.78 -2.43 8.32
N LEU A 15 -2.85 -1.47 8.26
CA LEU A 15 -1.41 -1.73 8.40
C LEU A 15 -1.09 -2.31 9.78
N HIS A 16 -1.69 -1.77 10.83
CA HIS A 16 -1.50 -2.27 12.19
C HIS A 16 -2.03 -3.70 12.34
N ASN A 17 -3.21 -4.01 11.80
CA ASN A 17 -3.76 -5.36 11.81
C ASN A 17 -2.80 -6.35 11.14
N ALA A 18 -2.34 -6.03 9.94
CA ALA A 18 -1.39 -6.87 9.20
C ALA A 18 -0.07 -7.07 9.97
N ASN A 19 0.48 -5.99 10.56
CA ASN A 19 1.73 -6.03 11.33
C ASN A 19 1.60 -6.77 12.68
N SER A 20 0.38 -6.90 13.19
CA SER A 20 0.11 -7.54 14.49
C SER A 20 -0.05 -9.05 14.38
N GLN A 21 -0.05 -9.62 13.19
CA GLN A 21 -0.11 -11.06 12.99
C GLN A 21 1.18 -11.72 13.52
N PRO A 22 1.08 -12.72 14.40
CA PRO A 22 2.26 -13.33 15.04
C PRO A 22 3.08 -14.20 14.07
N SER A 23 2.45 -14.68 13.00
CA SER A 23 3.05 -15.52 11.95
C SER A 23 2.21 -15.50 10.69
N GLY A 24 2.77 -15.99 9.59
CA GLY A 24 2.12 -16.09 8.30
C GLY A 24 2.31 -14.85 7.43
N ALA A 25 1.41 -14.66 6.50
CA ALA A 25 1.41 -13.54 5.57
C ALA A 25 0.09 -12.76 5.64
N SER A 26 0.18 -11.45 5.41
CA SER A 26 -0.98 -10.59 5.19
C SER A 26 -0.81 -9.86 3.86
N VAL A 27 -1.84 -9.93 3.02
CA VAL A 27 -1.94 -9.24 1.75
C VAL A 27 -3.15 -8.31 1.75
N PHE A 28 -3.17 -7.33 0.85
CA PHE A 28 -4.25 -6.36 0.74
C PHE A 28 -5.00 -6.56 -0.57
N ALA A 29 -6.31 -6.70 -0.49
CA ALA A 29 -7.17 -6.90 -1.65
C ALA A 29 -8.02 -5.67 -1.94
N TYR A 30 -8.06 -5.25 -3.19
CA TYR A 30 -8.82 -4.11 -3.67
C TYR A 30 -9.73 -4.51 -4.84
N HIS A 31 -10.98 -4.04 -4.83
CA HIS A 31 -11.93 -4.34 -5.89
C HIS A 31 -11.62 -3.52 -7.14
N VAL A 32 -11.37 -4.21 -8.27
CA VAL A 32 -11.05 -3.62 -9.57
C VAL A 32 -12.05 -4.06 -10.64
N HIS A 33 -12.09 -3.37 -11.77
CA HIS A 33 -12.93 -3.74 -12.91
C HIS A 33 -12.21 -4.64 -13.93
N ASP A 34 -10.88 -4.69 -13.88
CA ASP A 34 -9.97 -5.39 -14.79
C ASP A 34 -9.03 -6.37 -14.03
N PRO A 35 -9.59 -7.35 -13.29
CA PRO A 35 -8.82 -8.21 -12.38
C PRO A 35 -7.78 -9.07 -13.10
N GLU A 36 -7.95 -9.36 -14.39
CA GLU A 36 -7.02 -10.15 -15.20
C GLU A 36 -5.61 -9.55 -15.33
N ARG A 37 -5.44 -8.31 -14.93
CA ARG A 37 -4.13 -7.61 -14.95
C ARG A 37 -3.28 -7.89 -13.71
N TYR A 38 -3.86 -8.45 -12.65
CA TYR A 38 -3.28 -8.53 -11.32
C TYR A 38 -3.28 -9.96 -10.77
N GLY A 39 -2.61 -10.18 -9.67
CA GLY A 39 -2.89 -11.32 -8.82
C GLY A 39 -4.30 -11.21 -8.25
N VAL A 40 -5.11 -12.24 -8.40
CA VAL A 40 -6.53 -12.23 -7.98
C VAL A 40 -6.73 -13.20 -6.84
N VAL A 41 -7.41 -12.74 -5.78
CA VAL A 41 -7.78 -13.57 -4.64
C VAL A 41 -9.29 -13.83 -4.62
N GLU A 42 -9.67 -15.10 -4.41
CA GLU A 42 -11.04 -15.56 -4.22
C GLU A 42 -11.31 -15.79 -2.72
N PHE A 43 -12.51 -15.47 -2.25
CA PHE A 43 -12.91 -15.61 -0.84
C PHE A 43 -14.15 -16.48 -0.67
N ASP A 44 -14.26 -17.09 0.50
CA ASP A 44 -15.53 -17.66 0.97
C ASP A 44 -16.43 -16.56 1.61
N ALA A 45 -17.62 -16.98 2.06
CA ALA A 45 -18.59 -16.11 2.71
C ALA A 45 -18.08 -15.52 4.05
N GLN A 46 -17.01 -16.06 4.61
CA GLN A 46 -16.34 -15.57 5.83
C GLN A 46 -15.10 -14.73 5.54
N HIS A 47 -14.89 -14.32 4.28
CA HIS A 47 -13.73 -13.57 3.79
C HIS A 47 -12.39 -14.30 3.97
N ARG A 48 -12.39 -15.63 4.02
CA ARG A 48 -11.16 -16.42 4.01
C ARG A 48 -10.74 -16.68 2.57
N ALA A 49 -9.45 -16.49 2.26
CA ALA A 49 -8.92 -16.77 0.93
C ALA A 49 -9.08 -18.26 0.58
N LEU A 50 -9.66 -18.54 -0.58
CA LEU A 50 -9.83 -19.88 -1.14
C LEU A 50 -8.80 -20.19 -2.22
N SER A 51 -8.48 -19.20 -3.05
CA SER A 51 -7.49 -19.31 -4.11
C SER A 51 -6.83 -17.98 -4.37
N ILE A 52 -5.61 -18.03 -4.91
CA ILE A 52 -4.88 -16.88 -5.42
C ILE A 52 -4.25 -17.26 -6.74
N GLU A 53 -4.37 -16.41 -7.77
CA GLU A 53 -3.91 -16.72 -9.13
C GLU A 53 -3.33 -15.47 -9.79
N GLU A 54 -2.14 -15.58 -10.38
CA GLU A 54 -1.49 -14.49 -11.09
C GLU A 54 -2.09 -14.28 -12.47
N LYS A 55 -2.59 -13.09 -12.75
CA LYS A 55 -3.12 -12.65 -14.05
C LYS A 55 -4.00 -13.70 -14.74
N PRO A 56 -5.07 -14.17 -14.07
CA PRO A 56 -5.90 -15.25 -14.59
C PRO A 56 -6.64 -14.82 -15.86
N LYS A 57 -6.73 -15.72 -16.84
CA LYS A 57 -7.53 -15.47 -18.05
C LYS A 57 -9.04 -15.44 -17.79
N ALA A 58 -9.48 -16.11 -16.71
CA ALA A 58 -10.86 -16.15 -16.25
C ALA A 58 -10.88 -15.91 -14.74
N PRO A 59 -10.84 -14.64 -14.29
CA PRO A 59 -10.79 -14.30 -12.87
C PRO A 59 -12.00 -14.84 -12.11
N LYS A 60 -11.75 -15.45 -10.94
CA LYS A 60 -12.82 -15.97 -10.06
C LYS A 60 -13.43 -14.89 -9.16
N SER A 61 -12.78 -13.75 -9.06
CA SER A 61 -13.25 -12.59 -8.31
C SER A 61 -12.74 -11.30 -8.94
N ASN A 62 -13.26 -10.15 -8.47
CA ASN A 62 -12.76 -8.82 -8.83
C ASN A 62 -11.79 -8.24 -7.79
N TYR A 63 -11.25 -9.05 -6.89
CA TYR A 63 -10.32 -8.58 -5.88
C TYR A 63 -8.87 -8.82 -6.30
N ALA A 64 -8.22 -7.72 -6.72
CA ALA A 64 -6.79 -7.70 -7.02
C ALA A 64 -5.98 -7.65 -5.72
N VAL A 65 -4.91 -8.43 -5.64
CA VAL A 65 -3.90 -8.31 -4.59
C VAL A 65 -3.00 -7.14 -4.92
N THR A 66 -2.93 -6.19 -4.02
CA THR A 66 -2.13 -4.97 -4.21
C THR A 66 -0.64 -5.22 -3.94
N GLY A 67 0.21 -4.24 -4.22
CA GLY A 67 1.67 -4.37 -4.03
C GLY A 67 2.17 -4.16 -2.59
N LEU A 68 1.34 -4.44 -1.59
CA LEU A 68 1.68 -4.29 -0.16
C LEU A 68 1.55 -5.63 0.55
N TYR A 69 2.64 -6.07 1.18
CA TYR A 69 2.75 -7.39 1.78
C TYR A 69 3.39 -7.33 3.15
N PHE A 70 2.89 -8.13 4.09
CA PHE A 70 3.50 -8.39 5.38
C PHE A 70 3.79 -9.88 5.49
N TYR A 71 5.01 -10.24 5.83
CA TYR A 71 5.44 -11.63 5.92
C TYR A 71 6.20 -11.88 7.21
N ASP A 72 6.09 -13.09 7.72
CA ASP A 72 6.97 -13.57 8.76
C ASP A 72 8.34 -14.02 8.20
N GLN A 73 9.20 -14.56 9.06
CA GLN A 73 10.57 -14.94 8.68
C GLN A 73 10.64 -16.06 7.64
N GLN A 74 9.59 -16.85 7.46
CA GLN A 74 9.56 -17.95 6.48
C GLN A 74 9.64 -17.46 5.04
N VAL A 75 9.30 -16.20 4.79
CA VAL A 75 9.25 -15.64 3.43
C VAL A 75 10.58 -15.78 2.68
N CYS A 76 11.71 -15.64 3.37
CA CYS A 76 13.03 -15.77 2.75
C CYS A 76 13.27 -17.18 2.19
N ASP A 77 12.92 -18.21 2.98
CA ASP A 77 13.06 -19.59 2.56
C ASP A 77 12.04 -19.96 1.47
N ILE A 78 10.79 -19.51 1.59
CA ILE A 78 9.76 -19.71 0.56
C ILE A 78 10.19 -19.07 -0.75
N ALA A 79 10.61 -17.81 -0.73
CA ALA A 79 11.03 -17.07 -1.91
C ALA A 79 12.25 -17.69 -2.61
N ALA A 80 13.15 -18.30 -1.85
CA ALA A 80 14.33 -19.00 -2.40
C ALA A 80 13.97 -20.28 -3.17
N HIS A 81 12.77 -20.85 -2.98
CA HIS A 81 12.36 -22.13 -3.55
C HIS A 81 11.25 -22.03 -4.61
N ILE A 82 10.65 -20.87 -4.83
CA ILE A 82 9.67 -20.69 -5.91
C ILE A 82 10.35 -20.87 -7.26
N GLN A 83 9.55 -21.34 -8.24
CA GLN A 83 10.01 -21.58 -9.59
C GLN A 83 9.47 -20.50 -10.53
N PRO A 84 10.17 -20.20 -11.65
CA PRO A 84 9.62 -19.30 -12.65
C PRO A 84 8.27 -19.77 -13.18
N SER A 85 7.32 -18.86 -13.29
CA SER A 85 6.00 -19.09 -13.89
C SER A 85 6.11 -19.43 -15.38
N PRO A 86 5.04 -19.84 -16.05
CA PRO A 86 5.02 -20.00 -17.51
C PRO A 86 5.42 -18.74 -18.28
N ARG A 87 5.40 -17.57 -17.63
CA ARG A 87 5.87 -16.29 -18.17
C ARG A 87 7.38 -16.09 -18.05
N GLY A 88 8.08 -17.01 -17.35
CA GLY A 88 9.52 -16.93 -17.07
C GLY A 88 9.89 -15.99 -15.91
N GLU A 89 8.90 -15.57 -15.12
CA GLU A 89 9.08 -14.64 -14.00
C GLU A 89 8.87 -15.36 -12.65
N LEU A 90 9.60 -14.95 -11.61
CA LEU A 90 9.32 -15.35 -10.23
C LEU A 90 8.18 -14.46 -9.72
N GLU A 91 7.04 -15.08 -9.42
CA GLU A 91 5.83 -14.35 -9.07
C GLU A 91 5.66 -14.27 -7.55
N ILE A 92 5.36 -13.08 -7.05
CA ILE A 92 5.01 -12.90 -5.63
C ILE A 92 3.73 -13.68 -5.26
N THR A 93 2.86 -13.90 -6.22
CA THR A 93 1.64 -14.70 -6.07
C THR A 93 1.96 -16.15 -5.69
N ASP A 94 3.08 -16.73 -6.17
CA ASP A 94 3.50 -18.08 -5.79
C ASP A 94 3.94 -18.14 -4.31
N VAL A 95 4.60 -17.09 -3.81
CA VAL A 95 4.91 -16.95 -2.38
C VAL A 95 3.62 -16.92 -1.56
N ASN A 96 2.65 -16.12 -1.96
CA ASN A 96 1.34 -16.03 -1.30
C ASN A 96 0.58 -17.35 -1.35
N ALA A 97 0.68 -18.10 -2.46
CA ALA A 97 0.05 -19.41 -2.61
C ALA A 97 0.60 -20.45 -1.63
N VAL A 98 1.90 -20.40 -1.31
CA VAL A 98 2.49 -21.26 -0.27
C VAL A 98 1.87 -20.96 1.10
N TYR A 99 1.76 -19.67 1.50
CA TYR A 99 1.10 -19.30 2.74
C TYR A 99 -0.38 -19.70 2.76
N LEU A 100 -1.07 -19.57 1.64
CA LEU A 100 -2.45 -20.01 1.51
C LEU A 100 -2.59 -21.52 1.75
N GLN A 101 -1.73 -22.34 1.12
CA GLN A 101 -1.70 -23.80 1.30
C GLN A 101 -1.41 -24.22 2.73
N GLN A 102 -0.61 -23.44 3.45
CA GLN A 102 -0.32 -23.63 4.87
C GLN A 102 -1.46 -23.17 5.79
N GLY A 103 -2.51 -22.52 5.25
CA GLY A 103 -3.56 -21.91 6.04
C GLY A 103 -3.12 -20.66 6.82
N GLN A 104 -2.06 -20.00 6.35
CA GLN A 104 -1.40 -18.87 7.02
C GLN A 104 -1.47 -17.57 6.19
N LEU A 105 -2.35 -17.48 5.20
CA LEU A 105 -2.58 -16.26 4.43
C LEU A 105 -3.79 -15.50 4.98
N SER A 106 -3.57 -14.30 5.52
CA SER A 106 -4.60 -13.34 5.88
C SER A 106 -4.81 -12.31 4.77
N VAL A 107 -6.03 -11.84 4.59
CA VAL A 107 -6.35 -10.83 3.57
C VAL A 107 -7.10 -9.66 4.19
N GLU A 108 -6.51 -8.47 4.09
CA GLU A 108 -7.13 -7.21 4.47
C GLU A 108 -7.88 -6.64 3.27
N ILE A 109 -9.20 -6.50 3.36
CA ILE A 109 -10.02 -5.97 2.26
C ILE A 109 -10.09 -4.45 2.36
N MET A 110 -9.63 -3.79 1.31
CA MET A 110 -9.73 -2.34 1.13
C MET A 110 -11.09 -2.01 0.52
N GLY A 111 -11.95 -1.39 1.32
CA GLY A 111 -13.31 -1.01 0.92
C GLY A 111 -13.37 0.25 0.04
N ARG A 112 -14.59 0.73 -0.24
CA ARG A 112 -14.84 1.89 -1.11
C ARG A 112 -14.22 3.21 -0.65
N GLY A 113 -13.82 3.32 0.62
CA GLY A 113 -13.15 4.50 1.17
C GLY A 113 -11.66 4.61 0.85
N TYR A 114 -11.13 3.65 0.08
CA TYR A 114 -9.73 3.61 -0.33
C TYR A 114 -9.57 3.86 -1.82
N ALA A 115 -8.44 4.44 -2.19
CA ALA A 115 -7.92 4.45 -3.53
C ALA A 115 -6.59 3.70 -3.55
N TRP A 116 -6.48 2.73 -4.44
CA TRP A 116 -5.23 2.08 -4.81
C TRP A 116 -4.94 2.40 -6.27
N LEU A 117 -3.77 2.95 -6.51
CA LEU A 117 -3.32 3.39 -7.82
C LEU A 117 -2.00 2.68 -8.13
N ASP A 118 -2.03 1.83 -9.14
CA ASP A 118 -0.84 1.23 -9.73
C ASP A 118 -0.30 2.18 -10.81
N THR A 119 0.94 2.64 -10.68
CA THR A 119 1.54 3.64 -11.57
C THR A 119 2.46 3.03 -12.63
N GLY A 120 2.23 1.75 -12.98
CA GLY A 120 3.08 0.98 -13.89
C GLY A 120 2.98 1.38 -15.38
N THR A 121 2.05 2.25 -15.76
CA THR A 121 1.91 2.79 -17.13
C THR A 121 1.92 4.31 -17.12
N HIS A 122 2.20 4.93 -18.29
CA HIS A 122 2.17 6.40 -18.41
C HIS A 122 0.79 6.98 -18.08
N ASP A 123 -0.29 6.31 -18.53
CA ASP A 123 -1.65 6.76 -18.28
C ASP A 123 -2.00 6.65 -16.80
N SER A 124 -1.72 5.52 -16.15
CA SER A 124 -1.99 5.33 -14.72
C SER A 124 -1.14 6.25 -13.82
N LEU A 125 0.10 6.57 -14.22
CA LEU A 125 0.93 7.56 -13.54
C LEU A 125 0.31 8.96 -13.62
N LEU A 126 -0.21 9.35 -14.80
CA LEU A 126 -0.90 10.63 -14.99
C LEU A 126 -2.17 10.71 -14.13
N GLU A 127 -3.00 9.68 -14.14
CA GLU A 127 -4.22 9.59 -13.34
C GLU A 127 -3.92 9.69 -11.84
N ALA A 128 -2.89 8.98 -11.36
CA ALA A 128 -2.43 9.06 -9.98
C ALA A 128 -1.98 10.48 -9.61
N GLY A 129 -1.21 11.13 -10.49
CA GLY A 129 -0.77 12.51 -10.30
C GLY A 129 -1.95 13.49 -10.22
N GLN A 130 -2.97 13.35 -11.06
CA GLN A 130 -4.20 14.15 -11.04
C GLN A 130 -5.02 13.93 -9.77
N PHE A 131 -5.16 12.68 -9.34
CA PHE A 131 -5.85 12.31 -8.10
C PHE A 131 -5.20 12.96 -6.88
N ILE A 132 -3.89 12.80 -6.72
CA ILE A 132 -3.13 13.40 -5.60
C ILE A 132 -3.19 14.92 -5.64
N ALA A 133 -2.99 15.53 -6.83
CA ALA A 133 -3.06 16.99 -6.99
C ALA A 133 -4.44 17.54 -6.60
N THR A 134 -5.51 16.82 -6.89
CA THR A 134 -6.88 17.21 -6.53
C THR A 134 -7.09 17.15 -5.02
N LEU A 135 -6.63 16.08 -4.36
CA LEU A 135 -6.71 15.93 -2.92
C LEU A 135 -5.94 17.04 -2.20
N GLU A 136 -4.67 17.24 -2.55
CA GLU A 136 -3.82 18.26 -1.93
C GLU A 136 -4.37 19.67 -2.11
N LYS A 137 -4.89 20.00 -3.31
CA LYS A 137 -5.54 21.30 -3.55
C LYS A 137 -6.78 21.52 -2.68
N ARG A 138 -7.56 20.47 -2.43
CA ARG A 138 -8.80 20.57 -1.67
C ARG A 138 -8.58 20.61 -0.17
N GLN A 139 -7.67 19.78 0.32
CA GLN A 139 -7.44 19.62 1.75
C GLN A 139 -6.36 20.59 2.29
N GLY A 140 -5.47 21.06 1.43
CA GLY A 140 -4.28 21.80 1.87
C GLY A 140 -3.24 20.94 2.60
N LEU A 141 -3.42 19.62 2.57
CA LEU A 141 -2.54 18.64 3.21
C LEU A 141 -1.76 17.87 2.14
N LYS A 142 -0.54 17.46 2.46
CA LYS A 142 0.27 16.64 1.59
C LYS A 142 -0.04 15.15 1.77
N VAL A 143 -0.01 14.40 0.68
CA VAL A 143 -0.08 12.93 0.72
C VAL A 143 1.34 12.38 0.81
N ALA A 144 1.56 11.40 1.70
CA ALA A 144 2.85 10.75 1.93
C ALA A 144 4.01 11.73 2.23
N CYS A 145 3.74 12.80 2.95
CA CYS A 145 4.76 13.72 3.43
C CYS A 145 5.56 13.07 4.57
N LEU A 146 6.77 12.60 4.27
CA LEU A 146 7.58 11.82 5.21
C LEU A 146 7.94 12.60 6.47
N GLU A 147 8.24 13.89 6.33
CA GLU A 147 8.59 14.77 7.45
C GLU A 147 7.38 15.00 8.36
N GLU A 148 6.18 15.17 7.80
CA GLU A 148 4.96 15.28 8.58
C GLU A 148 4.68 14.00 9.35
N ILE A 149 4.76 12.84 8.69
CA ILE A 149 4.56 11.53 9.30
C ILE A 149 5.56 11.32 10.43
N ALA A 150 6.85 11.56 10.19
CA ALA A 150 7.90 11.38 11.18
C ALA A 150 7.72 12.34 12.38
N TYR A 151 7.26 13.56 12.14
CA TYR A 151 6.95 14.52 13.19
C TYR A 151 5.74 14.10 14.02
N GLN A 152 4.67 13.63 13.37
CA GLN A 152 3.46 13.13 14.05
C GLN A 152 3.75 11.88 14.90
N GLN A 153 4.64 11.00 14.41
CA GLN A 153 5.09 9.80 15.12
C GLN A 153 6.14 10.08 16.22
N GLY A 154 6.58 11.33 16.36
CA GLY A 154 7.61 11.69 17.34
C GLY A 154 9.03 11.27 16.96
N TRP A 155 9.26 10.86 15.72
CA TRP A 155 10.60 10.51 15.21
C TRP A 155 11.43 11.74 14.82
N LEU A 156 10.77 12.86 14.55
CA LEU A 156 11.39 14.17 14.37
C LEU A 156 10.93 15.13 15.45
N SER A 157 11.89 15.91 16.02
CA SER A 157 11.53 17.03 16.88
C SER A 157 11.09 18.24 16.04
N ALA A 158 10.44 19.22 16.71
CA ALA A 158 10.05 20.48 16.07
C ALA A 158 11.25 21.22 15.47
N GLU A 159 12.40 21.24 16.18
CA GLU A 159 13.63 21.89 15.72
C GLU A 159 14.23 21.17 14.51
N GLN A 160 14.12 19.83 14.45
CA GLN A 160 14.58 19.06 13.30
C GLN A 160 13.70 19.35 12.08
N LEU A 161 12.38 19.34 12.25
CA LEU A 161 11.43 19.67 11.19
C LEU A 161 11.64 21.12 10.71
N GLN A 162 11.85 22.08 11.63
CA GLN A 162 12.12 23.48 11.31
C GLN A 162 13.38 23.64 10.44
N ARG A 163 14.45 22.89 10.74
CA ARG A 163 15.68 22.94 9.95
C ARG A 163 15.46 22.44 8.53
N GLN A 164 14.72 21.32 8.36
CA GLN A 164 14.38 20.76 7.04
C GLN A 164 13.47 21.72 6.25
N ALA A 165 12.46 22.28 6.89
CA ALA A 165 11.55 23.24 6.29
C ALA A 165 12.30 24.50 5.80
N ASN A 166 13.24 25.03 6.60
CA ASN A 166 14.04 26.20 6.23
C ASN A 166 14.93 25.92 5.01
N ALA A 167 15.53 24.73 4.92
CA ALA A 167 16.33 24.34 3.77
C ALA A 167 15.51 24.31 2.47
N LEU A 168 14.20 24.04 2.56
CA LEU A 168 13.26 23.98 1.45
C LEU A 168 12.34 25.20 1.35
N SER A 169 12.60 26.27 2.10
CA SER A 169 11.71 27.43 2.28
C SER A 169 11.31 28.15 0.99
N LYS A 170 12.09 28.01 -0.08
CA LYS A 170 11.76 28.58 -1.42
C LYS A 170 10.75 27.73 -2.20
N SER A 171 10.42 26.53 -1.75
CA SER A 171 9.45 25.63 -2.39
C SER A 171 8.11 25.64 -1.65
N GLY A 172 7.02 25.30 -2.35
CA GLY A 172 5.72 25.10 -1.73
C GLY A 172 5.73 23.98 -0.67
N TYR A 173 6.61 22.98 -0.83
CA TYR A 173 6.78 21.90 0.12
C TYR A 173 7.36 22.40 1.44
N GLY A 174 8.44 23.17 1.40
CA GLY A 174 9.02 23.77 2.62
C GLY A 174 8.05 24.73 3.33
N GLN A 175 7.27 25.52 2.58
CA GLN A 175 6.23 26.37 3.17
C GLN A 175 5.15 25.55 3.87
N TYR A 176 4.76 24.40 3.29
CA TYR A 176 3.84 23.47 3.94
C TYR A 176 4.38 22.97 5.30
N LEU A 177 5.64 22.54 5.36
CA LEU A 177 6.26 22.09 6.61
C LEU A 177 6.31 23.20 7.68
N LEU A 178 6.54 24.46 7.29
CA LEU A 178 6.47 25.61 8.20
C LEU A 178 5.05 25.82 8.75
N THR A 179 4.04 25.61 7.91
CA THR A 179 2.63 25.72 8.32
C THR A 179 2.25 24.66 9.36
N LEU A 180 2.75 23.42 9.22
CA LEU A 180 2.53 22.35 10.20
C LEU A 180 3.04 22.73 11.60
N LEU A 181 4.23 23.33 11.67
CA LEU A 181 4.80 23.79 12.94
C LEU A 181 3.96 24.90 13.58
N ALA A 182 3.46 25.84 12.77
CA ALA A 182 2.63 26.95 13.27
C ALA A 182 1.27 26.45 13.81
N GLN A 183 0.64 25.47 13.14
CA GLN A 183 -0.66 24.92 13.57
C GLN A 183 -0.58 24.18 14.91
N LYS A 184 0.50 23.43 15.18
CA LYS A 184 0.67 22.68 16.42
C LYS A 184 1.02 23.58 17.61
N ALA A 185 1.56 24.77 17.36
CA ALA A 185 1.82 25.76 18.40
C ALA A 185 0.54 26.47 18.90
N THR A 186 -0.58 26.28 18.20
CA THR A 186 -1.89 26.91 18.50
C THR A 186 -2.92 25.94 19.11
N GLN A 187 -2.60 24.66 19.23
CA GLN A 187 -3.36 23.61 19.93
C GLN A 187 -2.71 23.27 21.29
#